data_72e05ad869617bc16c821a5943c87463
#
_entry.id   72e05ad869617bc16c821a5943c87463
#
_cell.length_a   1.000
_cell.length_b   1.000
_cell.length_c   1.000
_cell.angle_alpha   90.00
_cell.angle_beta   90.00
_cell.angle_gamma   90.00
#
_symmetry.space_group_name_H-M   'P 1'
#
loop_
_entity.id
_entity.type
_entity.pdbx_description
1 polymer ?
#
loop_
_entity_poly.entity_id
_entity_poly.type
_entity_poly.pdbx_seq_one_letter_code
_entity_poly.pdbx_strand_id
1 'polypeptide(L)'
;KDPNTQVGACIVSKDNKILSMGYNGLPRGCSDDEFPWCREGDPLDNKYIYTAHSELNAILNYRGGSLENAKIYVTLFPCNECAKAIIQAGITTVVYDDDKYATSASVIASKRMFDAAGVRYYRYQRTGRKIEITL
;
A
#
# COMPACT_ATOMS: atom_id res chain seq x y z
N LYS A 1 0.21 -11.99 -6.88
CA LYS A 1 -0.67 -12.04 -5.72
C LYS A 1 -0.03 -12.87 -4.63
N ASP A 2 0.09 -12.29 -3.45
CA ASP A 2 0.73 -12.93 -2.31
C ASP A 2 -0.24 -13.88 -1.62
N PRO A 3 0.05 -15.20 -1.55
CA PRO A 3 -0.84 -16.14 -0.88
C PRO A 3 -0.84 -16.02 0.64
N ASN A 4 0.18 -15.37 1.24
CA ASN A 4 0.31 -15.28 2.70
C ASN A 4 -0.29 -13.99 3.26
N THR A 5 -0.13 -12.88 2.56
CA THR A 5 -0.62 -11.58 3.01
C THR A 5 -1.19 -10.85 1.80
N GLN A 6 -2.49 -10.58 1.85
CA GLN A 6 -3.15 -9.88 0.76
C GLN A 6 -3.49 -8.48 1.22
N VAL A 7 -2.82 -7.49 0.64
CA VAL A 7 -3.06 -6.08 0.92
C VAL A 7 -3.41 -5.34 -0.35
N GLY A 8 -4.19 -4.28 -0.21
CA GLY A 8 -4.63 -3.48 -1.33
C GLY A 8 -4.49 -2.00 -1.05
N ALA A 9 -4.40 -1.24 -2.11
CA ALA A 9 -4.35 0.21 -2.06
C ALA A 9 -5.21 0.80 -3.18
N CYS A 10 -5.85 1.92 -2.88
CA CYS A 10 -6.67 2.65 -3.85
C CYS A 10 -6.34 4.13 -3.73
N ILE A 11 -5.95 4.75 -4.84
CA ILE A 11 -5.66 6.18 -4.88
C ILE A 11 -6.86 6.88 -5.47
N VAL A 12 -7.32 7.92 -4.77
CA VAL A 12 -8.42 8.76 -5.23
C VAL A 12 -7.99 10.21 -5.31
N SER A 13 -8.57 10.96 -6.23
CA SER A 13 -8.35 12.39 -6.33
C SER A 13 -9.00 13.09 -5.15
N LYS A 14 -8.68 14.36 -4.95
CA LYS A 14 -9.32 15.15 -3.92
C LYS A 14 -10.84 15.28 -4.14
N ASP A 15 -11.32 15.04 -5.37
CA ASP A 15 -12.73 15.00 -5.70
C ASP A 15 -13.35 13.61 -5.54
N ASN A 16 -12.61 12.67 -4.93
CA ASN A 16 -13.04 11.29 -4.68
C ASN A 16 -13.25 10.45 -5.95
N LYS A 17 -12.53 10.76 -7.01
CA LYS A 17 -12.51 9.90 -8.20
C LYS A 17 -11.39 8.89 -8.07
N ILE A 18 -11.67 7.62 -8.35
CA ILE A 18 -10.66 6.58 -8.33
C ILE A 18 -9.68 6.81 -9.47
N LEU A 19 -8.40 6.95 -9.11
CA LEU A 19 -7.32 7.17 -10.08
C LEU A 19 -6.54 5.90 -10.36
N SER A 20 -6.30 5.08 -9.36
CA SER A 20 -5.46 3.89 -9.49
C SER A 20 -5.71 2.94 -8.35
N MET A 21 -5.37 1.67 -8.57
CA MET A 21 -5.43 0.64 -7.56
C MET A 21 -4.18 -0.24 -7.66
N GLY A 22 -3.84 -0.87 -6.57
CA GLY A 22 -2.74 -1.82 -6.52
C GLY A 22 -2.96 -2.87 -5.44
N TYR A 23 -2.29 -3.99 -5.60
CA TYR A 23 -2.19 -5.02 -4.58
C TYR A 23 -0.76 -5.57 -4.60
N ASN A 24 -0.36 -6.24 -3.52
CA ASN A 24 0.98 -6.76 -3.44
C ASN A 24 1.17 -7.96 -4.36
N GLY A 25 2.32 -8.02 -5.02
CA GLY A 25 2.62 -9.08 -5.97
C GLY A 25 4.05 -9.01 -6.47
N LEU A 26 4.42 -9.97 -7.29
CA LEU A 26 5.72 -9.99 -7.92
C LEU A 26 5.80 -8.95 -9.04
N PRO A 27 7.01 -8.48 -9.38
CA PRO A 27 7.19 -7.58 -10.50
C PRO A 27 6.69 -8.22 -11.81
N ARG A 28 6.32 -7.36 -12.74
CA ARG A 28 5.85 -7.79 -14.06
C ARG A 28 6.89 -8.68 -14.72
N GLY A 29 6.47 -9.82 -15.22
CA GLY A 29 7.35 -10.79 -15.86
C GLY A 29 7.98 -11.80 -14.92
N CYS A 30 7.79 -11.66 -13.60
CA CYS A 30 8.27 -12.63 -12.61
C CYS A 30 7.18 -13.64 -12.31
N SER A 31 7.49 -14.92 -12.54
CA SER A 31 6.53 -16.02 -12.35
C SER A 31 6.40 -16.41 -10.88
N ASP A 32 5.18 -16.66 -10.43
CA ASP A 32 4.92 -17.21 -9.10
C ASP A 32 5.58 -18.56 -8.89
N ASP A 33 5.82 -19.31 -9.97
CA ASP A 33 6.48 -20.60 -9.92
C ASP A 33 7.99 -20.51 -9.76
N GLU A 34 8.58 -19.38 -10.13
CA GLU A 34 10.03 -19.18 -10.11
C GLU A 34 10.52 -18.40 -8.89
N PHE A 35 9.63 -17.69 -8.20
CA PHE A 35 10.01 -16.82 -7.10
C PHE A 35 9.34 -17.25 -5.80
N PRO A 36 10.04 -17.11 -4.66
CA PRO A 36 9.53 -17.62 -3.38
C PRO A 36 8.42 -16.76 -2.79
N TRP A 37 7.49 -17.46 -2.10
CA TRP A 37 6.46 -16.80 -1.28
C TRP A 37 6.67 -17.08 0.22
N CYS A 38 7.82 -17.65 0.59
CA CYS A 38 8.17 -17.91 2.00
C CYS A 38 8.52 -16.63 2.74
N ARG A 39 8.27 -16.64 4.04
CA ARG A 39 8.68 -15.56 4.94
C ARG A 39 10.04 -15.84 5.59
N GLU A 40 10.52 -17.07 5.51
CA GLU A 40 11.72 -17.54 6.14
C GLU A 40 12.72 -18.07 5.11
N GLY A 41 13.97 -18.26 5.54
CA GLY A 41 15.04 -18.74 4.69
C GLY A 41 16.03 -17.65 4.38
N ASP A 42 16.96 -17.96 3.50
CA ASP A 42 17.97 -17.00 3.06
C ASP A 42 17.28 -15.80 2.38
N PRO A 43 17.91 -14.62 2.41
CA PRO A 43 17.30 -13.43 1.79
C PRO A 43 16.86 -13.62 0.35
N LEU A 44 17.59 -14.41 -0.44
CA LEU A 44 17.21 -14.67 -1.83
C LEU A 44 16.11 -15.72 -1.98
N ASP A 45 15.73 -16.40 -0.90
CA ASP A 45 14.75 -17.48 -0.92
C ASP A 45 13.45 -17.10 -0.21
N ASN A 46 13.25 -15.83 0.13
CA ASN A 46 12.02 -15.37 0.73
C ASN A 46 11.37 -14.26 -0.10
N LYS A 47 10.07 -14.01 0.17
CA LYS A 47 9.29 -13.09 -0.64
C LYS A 47 9.62 -11.60 -0.47
N TYR A 48 10.23 -11.22 0.65
CA TYR A 48 10.34 -9.80 1.00
C TYR A 48 11.23 -9.01 0.07
N ILE A 49 12.20 -9.64 -0.57
CA ILE A 49 13.07 -8.99 -1.54
C ILE A 49 12.34 -8.75 -2.87
N TYR A 50 11.42 -9.65 -3.24
CA TYR A 50 10.82 -9.66 -4.59
C TYR A 50 9.45 -9.02 -4.67
N THR A 51 8.72 -8.99 -3.57
CA THR A 51 7.32 -8.52 -3.59
C THR A 51 7.25 -7.00 -3.69
N ALA A 52 6.54 -6.51 -4.71
CA ALA A 52 6.17 -5.11 -4.80
C ALA A 52 4.91 -4.87 -3.97
N HIS A 53 4.94 -3.90 -3.10
CA HIS A 53 3.83 -3.60 -2.21
C HIS A 53 2.67 -2.93 -2.94
N SER A 54 1.47 -3.06 -2.40
CA SER A 54 0.26 -2.54 -3.02
C SER A 54 0.29 -1.03 -3.25
N GLU A 55 0.85 -0.28 -2.32
CA GLU A 55 0.94 1.19 -2.43
C GLU A 55 1.85 1.58 -3.59
N LEU A 56 3.02 0.94 -3.68
CA LEU A 56 3.95 1.20 -4.78
C LEU A 56 3.30 0.83 -6.12
N ASN A 57 2.61 -0.31 -6.17
CA ASN A 57 1.92 -0.73 -7.39
C ASN A 57 0.83 0.25 -7.79
N ALA A 58 0.05 0.75 -6.83
CA ALA A 58 -0.98 1.75 -7.12
C ALA A 58 -0.36 3.03 -7.70
N ILE A 59 0.74 3.50 -7.13
CA ILE A 59 1.44 4.70 -7.61
C ILE A 59 1.97 4.47 -9.03
N LEU A 60 2.65 3.36 -9.26
CA LEU A 60 3.25 3.07 -10.56
C LEU A 60 2.23 2.71 -11.64
N ASN A 61 1.08 2.17 -11.25
CA ASN A 61 0.00 1.86 -12.21
C ASN A 61 -0.69 3.11 -12.73
N TYR A 62 -0.59 4.23 -12.04
CA TYR A 62 -1.22 5.45 -12.49
C TYR A 62 -0.46 6.05 -13.68
N ARG A 63 -1.16 6.16 -14.80
CA ARG A 63 -0.60 6.68 -16.07
C ARG A 63 -1.17 8.04 -16.44
N GLY A 64 -1.93 8.65 -15.54
CA GLY A 64 -2.49 9.98 -15.76
C GLY A 64 -1.49 11.09 -15.48
N GLY A 65 -1.96 12.22 -15.04
CA GLY A 65 -1.13 13.36 -14.69
C GLY A 65 -0.55 13.24 -13.29
N SER A 66 -0.81 14.24 -12.46
CA SER A 66 -0.23 14.33 -11.12
C SER A 66 -1.08 13.60 -10.09
N LEU A 67 -0.42 13.05 -9.05
CA LEU A 67 -1.08 12.54 -7.85
C LEU A 67 -1.07 13.58 -6.72
N GLU A 68 -0.68 14.80 -7.01
CA GLU A 68 -0.64 15.88 -6.02
C GLU A 68 -2.00 16.06 -5.33
N ASN A 69 -1.97 16.12 -4.00
CA ASN A 69 -3.14 16.27 -3.15
C ASN A 69 -4.14 15.11 -3.20
N ALA A 70 -3.74 13.97 -3.76
CA ALA A 70 -4.56 12.76 -3.75
C ALA A 70 -4.60 12.15 -2.35
N LYS A 71 -5.54 11.22 -2.17
CA LYS A 71 -5.64 10.37 -0.99
C LYS A 71 -5.32 8.95 -1.39
N ILE A 72 -4.70 8.19 -0.47
CA ILE A 72 -4.50 6.76 -0.67
C ILE A 72 -5.20 6.00 0.45
N TYR A 73 -6.04 5.06 0.06
CA TYR A 73 -6.71 4.14 0.99
C TYR A 73 -5.94 2.84 0.98
N VAL A 74 -5.56 2.35 2.15
CA VAL A 74 -4.74 1.15 2.29
C VAL A 74 -5.37 0.21 3.31
N THR A 75 -5.28 -1.09 3.04
CA THR A 75 -5.78 -2.09 3.99
C THR A 75 -4.87 -2.22 5.20
N LEU A 76 -3.57 -2.00 5.02
CA LEU A 76 -2.57 -2.08 6.08
C LEU A 76 -1.71 -0.81 6.06
N PHE A 77 -1.37 -0.28 7.24
CA PHE A 77 -0.57 0.94 7.33
C PHE A 77 0.75 0.78 6.56
N PRO A 78 1.15 1.79 5.77
CA PRO A 78 2.32 1.67 4.90
C PRO A 78 3.63 1.46 5.64
N CYS A 79 4.50 0.61 5.08
CA CYS A 79 5.87 0.47 5.54
C CYS A 79 6.68 1.73 5.19
N ASN A 80 7.89 1.82 5.75
CA ASN A 80 8.74 2.99 5.54
C ASN A 80 9.11 3.23 4.08
N GLU A 81 9.29 2.18 3.28
CA GLU A 81 9.59 2.34 1.85
C GLU A 81 8.40 2.91 1.09
N CYS A 82 7.20 2.38 1.34
CA CYS A 82 6.00 2.89 0.70
C CYS A 82 5.64 4.30 1.17
N ALA A 83 5.93 4.64 2.44
CA ALA A 83 5.72 5.99 2.93
C ALA A 83 6.54 7.00 2.14
N LYS A 84 7.78 6.68 1.82
CA LYS A 84 8.62 7.54 0.99
C LYS A 84 8.01 7.76 -0.39
N ALA A 85 7.55 6.69 -1.02
CA ALA A 85 6.93 6.77 -2.34
C ALA A 85 5.64 7.62 -2.31
N ILE A 86 4.82 7.45 -1.27
CA ILE A 86 3.59 8.22 -1.08
C ILE A 86 3.90 9.71 -0.98
N ILE A 87 4.88 10.07 -0.16
CA ILE A 87 5.29 11.46 0.03
C ILE A 87 5.80 12.05 -1.29
N GLN A 88 6.69 11.33 -1.98
CA GLN A 88 7.31 11.81 -3.22
C GLN A 88 6.29 11.92 -4.35
N ALA A 89 5.22 11.14 -4.33
CA ALA A 89 4.16 11.25 -5.31
C ALA A 89 3.24 12.46 -5.09
N GLY A 90 3.35 13.13 -3.95
CA GLY A 90 2.52 14.29 -3.64
C GLY A 90 1.19 13.95 -2.98
N ILE A 91 0.99 12.71 -2.58
CA ILE A 91 -0.21 12.28 -1.86
C ILE A 91 -0.18 12.91 -0.46
N THR A 92 -1.30 13.48 -0.03
CA THR A 92 -1.35 14.27 1.20
C THR A 92 -2.18 13.62 2.31
N THR A 93 -2.87 12.52 2.02
CA THR A 93 -3.71 11.86 3.02
C THR A 93 -3.63 10.34 2.84
N VAL A 94 -3.42 9.65 3.95
CA VAL A 94 -3.42 8.19 4.03
C VAL A 94 -4.57 7.75 4.93
N VAL A 95 -5.46 6.91 4.40
CA VAL A 95 -6.58 6.34 5.15
C VAL A 95 -6.31 4.84 5.26
N TYR A 96 -6.11 4.35 6.47
CA TYR A 96 -5.73 2.95 6.69
C TYR A 96 -6.84 2.19 7.43
N ASP A 97 -6.95 0.90 7.16
CA ASP A 97 -7.90 0.03 7.85
C ASP A 97 -7.26 -0.63 9.08
N ASP A 98 -6.04 -1.16 8.93
CA ASP A 98 -5.37 -1.91 9.98
C ASP A 98 -3.97 -1.34 10.22
N ASP A 99 -3.58 -1.23 11.49
CA ASP A 99 -2.26 -0.77 11.92
C ASP A 99 -1.62 -1.78 12.90
N LYS A 100 -1.76 -3.05 12.57
CA LYS A 100 -1.31 -4.13 13.48
C LYS A 100 0.21 -4.13 13.75
N TYR A 101 0.99 -3.45 12.92
CA TYR A 101 2.44 -3.33 13.09
C TYR A 101 2.85 -1.96 13.64
N ALA A 102 1.96 -1.28 14.36
CA ALA A 102 2.16 0.08 14.85
C ALA A 102 3.44 0.25 15.69
N THR A 103 3.88 -0.81 16.37
CA THR A 103 5.08 -0.76 17.22
C THR A 103 6.37 -1.11 16.48
N SER A 104 6.28 -1.50 15.20
CA SER A 104 7.48 -1.81 14.42
C SER A 104 8.25 -0.54 14.07
N ALA A 105 9.58 -0.69 13.92
CA ALA A 105 10.41 0.43 13.51
C ALA A 105 9.98 1.00 12.16
N SER A 106 9.56 0.13 11.25
CA SER A 106 9.10 0.55 9.91
C SER A 106 7.91 1.49 9.99
N VAL A 107 6.86 1.12 10.74
CA VAL A 107 5.65 1.95 10.83
C VAL A 107 5.90 3.22 11.64
N ILE A 108 6.70 3.13 12.69
CA ILE A 108 7.10 4.33 13.45
C ILE A 108 7.82 5.31 12.52
N ALA A 109 8.74 4.82 11.69
CA ALA A 109 9.45 5.66 10.73
C ALA A 109 8.49 6.28 9.70
N SER A 110 7.53 5.50 9.21
CA SER A 110 6.50 6.00 8.30
C SER A 110 5.75 7.18 8.90
N LYS A 111 5.30 7.05 10.14
CA LYS A 111 4.56 8.11 10.83
C LYS A 111 5.42 9.35 11.05
N ARG A 112 6.70 9.16 11.42
CA ARG A 112 7.64 10.29 11.57
C ARG A 112 7.81 11.05 10.26
N MET A 113 7.94 10.32 9.15
CA MET A 113 8.08 10.95 7.83
C MET A 113 6.79 11.64 7.40
N PHE A 114 5.64 11.01 7.61
CA PHE A 114 4.35 11.64 7.30
C PHE A 114 4.14 12.91 8.11
N ASP A 115 4.44 12.88 9.40
CA ASP A 115 4.33 14.06 10.26
C ASP A 115 5.23 15.20 9.77
N ALA A 116 6.47 14.87 9.44
CA ALA A 116 7.43 15.86 8.96
C ALA A 116 7.03 16.46 7.61
N ALA A 117 6.45 15.65 6.73
CA ALA A 117 6.05 16.07 5.39
C ALA A 117 4.66 16.71 5.33
N GLY A 118 3.92 16.71 6.45
CA GLY A 118 2.57 17.24 6.48
C GLY A 118 1.53 16.33 5.87
N VAL A 119 1.82 15.04 5.75
CA VAL A 119 0.85 14.04 5.27
C VAL A 119 -0.02 13.61 6.43
N ARG A 120 -1.34 13.75 6.26
CA ARG A 120 -2.29 13.30 7.28
C ARG A 120 -2.55 11.82 7.14
N TYR A 121 -2.76 11.14 8.27
CA TYR A 121 -3.15 9.74 8.26
C TYR A 121 -4.16 9.48 9.36
N TYR A 122 -5.19 8.70 9.02
CA TYR A 122 -6.23 8.33 9.99
C TYR A 122 -6.84 6.99 9.61
N ARG A 123 -7.46 6.36 10.60
CA ARG A 123 -8.11 5.07 10.39
C ARG A 123 -9.42 5.25 9.66
N TYR A 124 -9.68 4.37 8.69
CA TYR A 124 -10.96 4.30 8.01
C TYR A 124 -12.06 3.92 9.01
N GLN A 125 -13.15 4.66 9.01
CA GLN A 125 -14.29 4.35 9.88
C GLN A 125 -15.22 3.38 9.17
N ARG A 126 -15.25 2.16 9.66
CA ARG A 126 -16.13 1.13 9.12
C ARG A 126 -17.58 1.51 9.41
N THR A 127 -18.43 1.38 8.40
CA THR A 127 -19.85 1.73 8.49
C THR A 127 -20.70 0.58 9.01
N GLY A 128 -20.15 -0.63 9.07
CA GLY A 128 -20.91 -1.82 9.42
C GLY A 128 -21.80 -2.34 8.29
N ARG A 129 -21.79 -1.67 7.15
CA ARG A 129 -22.57 -2.13 5.99
C ARG A 129 -21.97 -3.39 5.39
N LYS A 130 -22.86 -4.28 4.97
CA LYS A 130 -22.50 -5.49 4.25
C LYS A 130 -23.01 -5.39 2.83
N ILE A 131 -22.19 -5.83 1.89
CA ILE A 131 -22.58 -5.97 0.49
C ILE A 131 -22.49 -7.45 0.17
N GLU A 132 -23.65 -8.06 -0.19
CA GLU A 132 -23.69 -9.44 -0.61
C GLU A 132 -23.87 -9.46 -2.11
N ILE A 133 -22.97 -10.20 -2.78
CA ILE A 133 -23.01 -10.35 -4.22
C ILE A 133 -23.25 -11.83 -4.53
N THR A 134 -24.36 -12.12 -5.19
CA THR A 134 -24.68 -13.48 -5.66
C THR A 134 -24.43 -13.52 -7.16
N LEU A 135 -23.52 -14.40 -7.55
CA LEU A 135 -23.15 -14.58 -8.96
C LEU A 135 -23.88 -15.75 -9.58
#